data_34fcf7265d29017eabe55930f6d25fa5
#
_entry.id   34fcf7265d29017eabe55930f6d25fa5
#
_cell.length_a   1.000
_cell.length_b   1.000
_cell.length_c   1.000
_cell.angle_alpha   90.00
_cell.angle_beta   90.00
_cell.angle_gamma   90.00
#
_symmetry.space_group_name_H-M   'P 1'
#
loop_
_entity.id
_entity.type
_entity.pdbx_description
1 polymer ?
#
loop_
_entity_poly.entity_id
_entity_poly.type
_entity_poly.pdbx_seq_one_letter_code
_entity_poly.pdbx_strand_id
1 'polypeptide(L)'
;MTIHSSHPFPTPEDPVRRLRGRLGGRVSLWTSGSSGLTVSSLMVANGSPGAVLGLIDPDSDLRDELEETGVGVVSLLHWRHRDLAEAFGGTTPAPGGAFRTGTWETTEFGRRLADAPTWAGVRLVSMHEIGWSALATCEIVSLEVGDDADPLVHRHGRYER
;
A
#
# COMPACT_ATOMS: atom_id res chain seq x y z
N MET A 1 9.40 25.10 -9.86
CA MET A 1 8.78 24.73 -11.05
C MET A 1 7.88 23.56 -10.92
N THR A 2 6.83 23.58 -11.56
CA THR A 2 5.85 22.60 -11.37
C THR A 2 5.69 21.72 -12.54
N ILE A 3 5.44 20.55 -12.32
CA ILE A 3 5.22 19.69 -13.28
C ILE A 3 4.19 18.90 -13.16
N HIS A 4 3.70 18.56 -13.78
CA HIS A 4 2.85 18.27 -13.96
C HIS A 4 2.04 17.33 -14.33
N SER A 5 0.89 17.47 -14.00
CA SER A 5 -0.26 16.77 -14.46
C SER A 5 -0.33 16.53 -15.94
N SER A 6 0.35 17.38 -16.66
CA SER A 6 0.48 17.21 -18.10
C SER A 6 1.39 16.05 -18.50
N HIS A 7 2.04 15.40 -17.54
CA HIS A 7 2.94 14.30 -17.81
C HIS A 7 2.57 13.08 -16.94
N PRO A 8 1.44 12.45 -17.26
CA PRO A 8 0.85 11.44 -16.39
C PRO A 8 1.63 10.13 -16.27
N PHE A 9 2.48 9.82 -17.23
CA PHE A 9 3.18 8.54 -17.23
C PHE A 9 4.68 8.75 -17.29
N PRO A 10 5.40 8.59 -16.17
CA PRO A 10 6.86 8.68 -16.18
C PRO A 10 7.43 7.59 -17.10
N THR A 11 8.44 7.95 -17.88
CA THR A 11 9.12 7.01 -18.76
C THR A 11 10.11 6.16 -17.96
N PRO A 12 10.51 4.98 -18.49
CA PRO A 12 11.56 4.19 -17.84
C PRO A 12 12.88 4.94 -17.69
N GLU A 13 13.14 5.93 -18.53
CA GLU A 13 14.34 6.74 -18.50
C GLU A 13 14.28 7.89 -17.51
N ASP A 14 13.10 8.16 -16.95
CA ASP A 14 12.93 9.23 -15.97
C ASP A 14 13.89 9.02 -14.80
N PRO A 15 14.80 9.98 -14.52
CA PRO A 15 15.78 9.83 -13.44
C PRO A 15 15.15 9.65 -12.06
N VAL A 16 14.04 10.31 -11.79
CA VAL A 16 13.35 10.20 -10.50
C VAL A 16 12.78 8.80 -10.32
N ARG A 17 12.18 8.25 -11.38
CA ARG A 17 11.67 6.88 -11.35
C ARG A 17 12.79 5.88 -11.13
N ARG A 18 13.95 6.09 -11.74
CA ARG A 18 15.13 5.24 -11.56
C ARG A 18 15.64 5.30 -10.13
N LEU A 19 15.70 6.49 -9.54
CA LEU A 19 16.07 6.65 -8.14
C LEU A 19 15.13 5.86 -7.23
N ARG A 20 13.82 6.01 -7.44
CA ARG A 20 12.83 5.30 -6.65
C ARG A 20 12.98 3.78 -6.77
N GLY A 21 13.24 3.28 -7.98
CA GLY A 21 13.46 1.85 -8.20
C GLY A 21 14.66 1.30 -7.45
N ARG A 22 15.71 2.12 -7.28
CA ARG A 22 16.91 1.70 -6.57
C ARG A 22 16.75 1.68 -5.05
N LEU A 23 15.81 2.45 -4.52
CA LEU A 23 15.56 2.43 -3.08
C LEU A 23 14.96 1.11 -2.65
N GLY A 24 14.07 0.55 -3.45
CA GLY A 24 13.33 -0.63 -3.06
C GLY A 24 12.37 -0.34 -1.91
N GLY A 25 11.58 -1.32 -1.52
CA GLY A 25 10.66 -1.19 -0.40
C GLY A 25 9.91 -2.47 -0.11
N ARG A 26 9.55 -2.66 1.15
CA ARG A 26 8.68 -3.74 1.57
C ARG A 26 7.32 -3.56 0.93
N VAL A 27 6.79 -4.63 0.37
CA VAL A 27 5.45 -4.59 -0.22
C VAL A 27 4.41 -4.74 0.88
N SER A 28 3.42 -3.86 0.85
CA SER A 28 2.29 -3.88 1.76
C SER A 28 0.99 -3.87 0.98
N LEU A 29 -0.07 -4.32 1.64
CA LEU A 29 -1.43 -4.22 1.12
C LEU A 29 -2.19 -3.25 2.01
N TRP A 30 -2.78 -2.24 1.41
CA TRP A 30 -3.66 -1.30 2.09
C TRP A 30 -5.09 -1.59 1.67
N THR A 31 -5.98 -1.75 2.64
CA THR A 31 -7.41 -1.93 2.37
C THR A 31 -8.22 -0.92 3.16
N SER A 32 -9.32 -0.47 2.57
CA SER A 32 -10.28 0.42 3.22
C SER A 32 -11.62 0.25 2.52
N GLY A 33 -12.68 0.07 3.26
CA GLY A 33 -13.99 -0.18 2.69
C GLY A 33 -13.96 -1.38 1.74
N SER A 34 -14.37 -1.19 0.50
CA SER A 34 -14.40 -2.22 -0.52
C SER A 34 -13.17 -2.22 -1.44
N SER A 35 -12.16 -1.41 -1.12
CA SER A 35 -11.00 -1.20 -2.00
C SER A 35 -9.70 -1.66 -1.37
N GLY A 36 -8.74 -1.97 -2.20
CA GLY A 36 -7.38 -2.32 -1.78
C GLY A 36 -6.36 -1.87 -2.81
N LEU A 37 -5.13 -1.67 -2.35
CA LEU A 37 -4.02 -1.23 -3.20
C LEU A 37 -2.71 -1.78 -2.65
N THR A 38 -1.87 -2.29 -3.54
CA THR A 38 -0.51 -2.69 -3.22
C THR A 38 0.38 -1.45 -3.15
N VAL A 39 1.08 -1.29 -2.04
CA VAL A 39 1.91 -0.12 -1.77
C VAL A 39 3.30 -0.57 -1.34
N SER A 40 4.33 -0.09 -2.04
CA SER A 40 5.72 -0.37 -1.70
C SER A 40 6.49 0.87 -1.23
N SER A 41 5.85 2.02 -1.21
CA SER A 41 6.45 3.27 -0.75
C SER A 41 5.84 3.65 0.59
N LEU A 42 6.28 3.01 1.66
CA LEU A 42 5.75 3.29 2.98
C LEU A 42 6.86 3.46 4.01
N MET A 43 6.56 4.18 5.06
CA MET A 43 7.43 4.44 6.19
C MET A 43 6.65 4.29 7.48
N VAL A 44 7.36 3.99 8.56
CA VAL A 44 6.78 3.92 9.89
C VAL A 44 7.52 4.91 10.79
N ALA A 45 6.77 5.72 11.51
CA ALA A 45 7.31 6.64 12.50
C ALA A 45 7.03 6.08 13.90
N ASN A 46 8.08 5.99 14.71
CA ASN A 46 7.93 5.63 16.11
C ASN A 46 7.17 6.73 16.84
N GLY A 47 6.35 6.33 17.77
CA GLY A 47 5.58 7.29 18.56
C GLY A 47 4.54 6.59 19.41
N SER A 48 3.82 7.40 20.16
CA SER A 48 2.71 6.96 21.00
C SER A 48 1.56 7.95 20.78
N PRO A 49 0.77 7.73 19.73
CA PRO A 49 0.74 6.61 18.82
C PRO A 49 1.82 6.65 17.74
N GLY A 50 2.19 5.49 17.21
CA GLY A 50 3.01 5.40 16.02
C GLY A 50 2.22 5.77 14.77
N ALA A 51 2.93 5.98 13.67
CA ALA A 51 2.30 6.37 12.41
C ALA A 51 2.83 5.54 11.23
N VAL A 52 1.98 5.31 10.26
CA VAL A 52 2.33 4.74 8.97
C VAL A 52 2.07 5.78 7.90
N LEU A 53 3.05 6.00 7.04
CA LEU A 53 2.94 6.92 5.92
C LEU A 53 3.13 6.13 4.63
N GLY A 54 2.27 6.36 3.65
CA GLY A 54 2.38 5.68 2.37
C GLY A 54 2.10 6.61 1.20
N LEU A 55 2.87 6.42 0.12
CA LEU A 55 2.58 7.08 -1.14
C LEU A 55 1.66 6.19 -1.94
N ILE A 56 0.48 6.69 -2.23
CA ILE A 56 -0.55 5.95 -2.94
C ILE A 56 -0.95 6.67 -4.22
N ASP A 57 -1.53 5.92 -5.15
CA ASP A 57 -2.07 6.50 -6.38
C ASP A 57 -3.24 7.43 -6.03
N PRO A 58 -3.15 8.72 -6.40
CA PRO A 58 -4.19 9.69 -6.06
C PRO A 58 -5.54 9.40 -6.72
N ASP A 59 -5.52 8.64 -7.83
CA ASP A 59 -6.73 8.29 -8.57
C ASP A 59 -7.29 6.92 -8.18
N SER A 60 -6.72 6.28 -7.17
CA SER A 60 -7.16 4.96 -6.75
C SER A 60 -8.45 5.01 -5.93
N ASP A 61 -9.23 3.94 -6.04
CA ASP A 61 -10.41 3.77 -5.21
C ASP A 61 -10.04 3.68 -3.73
N LEU A 62 -8.86 3.15 -3.42
CA LEU A 62 -8.38 3.09 -2.05
C LEU A 62 -8.27 4.49 -1.44
N ARG A 63 -7.72 5.45 -2.19
CA ARG A 63 -7.64 6.83 -1.69
C ARG A 63 -9.01 7.35 -1.32
N ASP A 64 -9.97 7.18 -2.21
CA ASP A 64 -11.33 7.68 -1.98
C ASP A 64 -11.99 7.02 -0.78
N GLU A 65 -11.87 5.70 -0.66
CA GLU A 65 -12.44 4.95 0.46
C GLU A 65 -11.76 5.32 1.78
N LEU A 66 -10.45 5.49 1.77
CA LEU A 66 -9.69 5.86 2.97
C LEU A 66 -10.11 7.25 3.47
N GLU A 67 -10.31 8.19 2.56
CA GLU A 67 -10.80 9.52 2.93
C GLU A 67 -12.24 9.46 3.42
N GLU A 68 -13.08 8.64 2.81
CA GLU A 68 -14.48 8.53 3.19
C GLU A 68 -14.68 7.83 4.54
N THR A 69 -14.02 6.70 4.75
CA THR A 69 -14.18 5.93 5.99
C THR A 69 -13.29 6.41 7.12
N GLY A 70 -12.17 7.01 6.80
CA GLY A 70 -11.17 7.46 7.77
C GLY A 70 -10.34 6.36 8.38
N VAL A 71 -10.56 5.10 8.01
CA VAL A 71 -9.86 3.94 8.59
C VAL A 71 -9.41 2.98 7.49
N GLY A 72 -8.41 2.17 7.81
CA GLY A 72 -7.89 1.16 6.90
C GLY A 72 -7.05 0.12 7.60
N VAL A 73 -6.62 -0.86 6.82
CA VAL A 73 -5.72 -1.91 7.28
C VAL A 73 -4.48 -1.89 6.40
N VAL A 74 -3.31 -1.97 7.03
CA VAL A 74 -2.03 -2.08 6.35
C VAL A 74 -1.41 -3.41 6.75
N SER A 75 -1.20 -4.29 5.77
CA SER A 75 -0.63 -5.62 6.00
C SER A 75 0.71 -5.73 5.29
N LEU A 76 1.71 -6.30 5.95
CA LEU A 76 2.99 -6.58 5.29
C LEU A 76 2.88 -7.91 4.54
N LEU A 77 3.30 -7.90 3.28
CA LEU A 77 3.18 -9.08 2.44
C LEU A 77 4.44 -9.92 2.43
N HIS A 78 4.26 -11.20 2.14
CA HIS A 78 5.31 -12.20 2.05
C HIS A 78 5.40 -12.73 0.63
N TRP A 79 6.46 -13.46 0.32
CA TRP A 79 6.68 -13.98 -1.03
C TRP A 79 5.50 -14.80 -1.55
N ARG A 80 4.82 -15.53 -0.68
CA ARG A 80 3.61 -16.29 -1.06
C ARG A 80 2.45 -15.42 -1.52
N HIS A 81 2.49 -14.12 -1.24
CA HIS A 81 1.44 -13.18 -1.62
C HIS A 81 1.70 -12.47 -2.95
N ARG A 82 2.66 -12.94 -3.76
CA ARG A 82 3.03 -12.27 -5.02
C ARG A 82 1.84 -12.05 -5.95
N ASP A 83 1.04 -13.07 -6.15
CA ASP A 83 -0.09 -13.00 -7.08
C ASP A 83 -1.15 -12.03 -6.56
N LEU A 84 -1.38 -12.06 -5.25
CA LEU A 84 -2.29 -11.12 -4.60
C LEU A 84 -1.78 -9.69 -4.76
N ALA A 85 -0.49 -9.46 -4.56
CA ALA A 85 0.11 -8.14 -4.71
C ALA A 85 -0.06 -7.61 -6.13
N GLU A 86 0.11 -8.45 -7.14
CA GLU A 86 -0.10 -8.06 -8.53
C GLU A 86 -1.57 -7.75 -8.83
N ALA A 87 -2.48 -8.52 -8.27
CA ALA A 87 -3.92 -8.29 -8.45
C ALA A 87 -4.34 -6.93 -7.89
N PHE A 88 -3.88 -6.58 -6.69
CA PHE A 88 -4.18 -5.28 -6.09
C PHE A 88 -3.32 -4.15 -6.66
N GLY A 89 -2.25 -4.47 -7.35
CA GLY A 89 -1.45 -3.50 -8.09
C GLY A 89 -1.98 -3.18 -9.48
N GLY A 90 -3.01 -3.91 -9.93
CA GLY A 90 -3.60 -3.72 -11.24
C GLY A 90 -2.77 -4.26 -12.40
N THR A 91 -1.76 -5.10 -12.13
CA THR A 91 -0.86 -5.62 -13.16
C THR A 91 -1.31 -6.96 -13.73
N THR A 92 -2.26 -7.62 -13.08
CA THR A 92 -2.84 -8.87 -13.57
C THR A 92 -4.36 -8.81 -13.53
N PRO A 93 -5.04 -9.49 -14.47
CA PRO A 93 -6.48 -9.59 -14.40
C PRO A 93 -6.93 -10.30 -13.11
N ALA A 94 -7.99 -9.81 -12.51
CA ALA A 94 -8.58 -10.42 -11.33
C ALA A 94 -10.09 -10.56 -11.53
N PRO A 95 -10.54 -11.59 -12.24
CA PRO A 95 -11.96 -11.80 -12.47
C PRO A 95 -12.74 -11.90 -11.16
N GLY A 96 -13.80 -11.12 -11.04
CA GLY A 96 -14.56 -11.03 -9.80
C GLY A 96 -13.97 -10.14 -8.74
N GLY A 97 -12.88 -9.43 -9.08
CA GLY A 97 -12.20 -8.47 -8.19
C GLY A 97 -10.99 -9.06 -7.48
N ALA A 98 -10.07 -8.17 -7.09
CA ALA A 98 -8.80 -8.57 -6.48
C ALA A 98 -8.97 -9.27 -5.12
N PHE A 99 -10.05 -8.99 -4.39
CA PHE A 99 -10.31 -9.64 -3.11
C PHE A 99 -10.53 -11.16 -3.23
N ARG A 100 -10.83 -11.67 -4.41
CA ARG A 100 -10.96 -13.12 -4.63
C ARG A 100 -9.63 -13.85 -4.55
N THR A 101 -8.52 -13.14 -4.58
CA THR A 101 -7.18 -13.73 -4.55
C THR A 101 -6.70 -14.07 -3.13
N GLY A 102 -7.46 -13.77 -2.09
CA GLY A 102 -7.07 -14.02 -0.72
C GLY A 102 -8.22 -14.44 0.17
N THR A 103 -7.88 -14.74 1.40
CA THR A 103 -8.84 -15.03 2.48
C THR A 103 -8.83 -13.86 3.45
N TRP A 104 -10.00 -13.40 3.85
CA TRP A 104 -10.14 -12.14 4.57
C TRP A 104 -10.89 -12.31 5.89
N GLU A 105 -10.49 -11.49 6.86
CA GLU A 105 -11.21 -11.34 8.11
C GLU A 105 -11.72 -9.90 8.19
N THR A 106 -12.93 -9.71 8.70
CA THR A 106 -13.47 -8.38 8.89
C THR A 106 -13.01 -7.83 10.24
N THR A 107 -12.51 -6.60 10.22
CA THR A 107 -12.11 -5.87 11.43
C THR A 107 -12.85 -4.53 11.47
N GLU A 108 -12.75 -3.82 12.58
CA GLU A 108 -13.32 -2.47 12.66
C GLU A 108 -12.64 -1.46 11.73
N PHE A 109 -11.47 -1.81 11.18
CA PHE A 109 -10.71 -0.96 10.25
C PHE A 109 -10.93 -1.36 8.79
N GLY A 110 -11.61 -2.47 8.54
CA GLY A 110 -11.84 -3.02 7.23
C GLY A 110 -11.34 -4.46 7.12
N ARG A 111 -11.18 -4.93 5.90
CA ARG A 111 -10.75 -6.31 5.64
C ARG A 111 -9.25 -6.45 5.87
N ARG A 112 -8.87 -7.44 6.66
CA ARG A 112 -7.47 -7.81 6.81
C ARG A 112 -7.20 -9.14 6.11
N LEU A 113 -6.02 -9.26 5.50
CA LEU A 113 -5.59 -10.52 4.91
C LEU A 113 -5.34 -11.54 6.03
N ALA A 114 -6.08 -12.65 6.01
CA ALA A 114 -6.10 -13.58 7.13
C ALA A 114 -4.74 -14.21 7.45
N ASP A 115 -3.92 -14.46 6.41
CA ASP A 115 -2.61 -15.10 6.57
C ASP A 115 -1.44 -14.12 6.58
N ALA A 116 -1.67 -12.84 6.79
CA ALA A 116 -0.61 -11.86 6.98
C ALA A 116 -0.36 -11.68 8.48
N PRO A 117 0.79 -12.16 9.00
CA PRO A 117 1.01 -12.15 10.45
C PRO A 117 1.30 -10.76 11.02
N THR A 118 1.70 -9.80 10.20
CA THR A 118 1.94 -8.44 10.65
C THR A 118 0.99 -7.49 9.94
N TRP A 119 0.17 -6.77 10.71
CA TRP A 119 -0.77 -5.80 10.17
C TRP A 119 -1.11 -4.73 11.20
N ALA A 120 -1.54 -3.60 10.70
CA ALA A 120 -1.97 -2.47 11.52
C ALA A 120 -3.37 -2.03 11.11
N GLY A 121 -4.23 -1.78 12.09
CA GLY A 121 -5.44 -1.02 11.90
C GLY A 121 -5.11 0.44 12.10
N VAL A 122 -5.46 1.28 11.11
CA VAL A 122 -5.01 2.66 11.08
C VAL A 122 -6.17 3.63 10.90
N ARG A 123 -5.95 4.87 11.35
CA ARG A 123 -6.86 5.99 11.15
C ARG A 123 -6.15 7.07 10.35
N LEU A 124 -6.79 7.54 9.29
CA LEU A 124 -6.25 8.60 8.44
C LEU A 124 -6.17 9.91 9.21
N VAL A 125 -4.99 10.53 9.23
CA VAL A 125 -4.76 11.85 9.81
C VAL A 125 -4.76 12.91 8.74
N SER A 126 -4.05 12.67 7.63
CA SER A 126 -3.97 13.63 6.54
C SER A 126 -3.67 12.95 5.21
N MET A 127 -4.04 13.63 4.13
CA MET A 127 -3.78 13.20 2.76
C MET A 127 -3.28 14.41 2.00
N HIS A 128 -2.06 14.34 1.48
CA HIS A 128 -1.45 15.43 0.73
C HIS A 128 -0.99 14.96 -0.63
N GLU A 129 -1.23 15.75 -1.65
CA GLU A 129 -0.62 15.47 -2.94
C GLU A 129 0.85 15.85 -2.92
N ILE A 130 1.70 14.98 -3.43
CA ILE A 130 3.13 15.22 -3.55
C ILE A 130 3.64 14.52 -4.82
N GLY A 131 4.27 15.28 -5.70
CA GLY A 131 4.61 14.77 -7.02
C GLY A 131 3.33 14.27 -7.72
N TRP A 132 3.38 13.05 -8.21
CA TRP A 132 2.21 12.40 -8.83
C TRP A 132 1.54 11.39 -7.90
N SER A 133 1.81 11.49 -6.61
CA SER A 133 1.27 10.59 -5.59
C SER A 133 0.44 11.36 -4.58
N ALA A 134 -0.26 10.64 -3.74
CA ALA A 134 -0.88 11.17 -2.53
C ALA A 134 -0.18 10.55 -1.32
N LEU A 135 0.25 11.38 -0.40
CA LEU A 135 0.86 10.92 0.85
C LEU A 135 -0.22 10.76 1.90
N ALA A 136 -0.50 9.53 2.26
CA ALA A 136 -1.41 9.22 3.35
C ALA A 136 -0.61 9.11 4.65
N THR A 137 -0.98 9.90 5.65
CA THR A 137 -0.43 9.82 6.99
C THR A 137 -1.49 9.23 7.90
N CYS A 138 -1.19 8.09 8.49
CA CYS A 138 -2.15 7.35 9.31
C CYS A 138 -1.59 7.08 10.69
N GLU A 139 -2.45 7.22 11.70
CA GLU A 139 -2.13 6.85 13.08
C GLU A 139 -2.37 5.36 13.26
N ILE A 140 -1.45 4.66 13.91
CA ILE A 140 -1.61 3.25 14.23
C ILE A 140 -2.51 3.14 15.46
N VAL A 141 -3.66 2.48 15.29
CA VAL A 141 -4.63 2.28 16.37
C VAL A 141 -4.53 0.87 16.93
N SER A 142 -4.33 -0.12 16.07
CA SER A 142 -4.20 -1.53 16.44
C SER A 142 -3.02 -2.12 15.68
N LEU A 143 -2.27 -3.02 16.30
CA LEU A 143 -1.06 -3.55 15.69
C LEU A 143 -0.79 -4.98 16.15
N GLU A 144 -0.53 -5.85 15.19
CA GLU A 144 0.02 -7.18 15.44
C GLU A 144 1.32 -7.31 14.66
N VAL A 145 2.38 -7.73 15.32
CA VAL A 145 3.68 -7.99 14.70
C VAL A 145 4.01 -9.45 14.89
N GLY A 146 3.91 -10.22 13.81
CA GLY A 146 4.17 -11.65 13.82
C GLY A 146 5.48 -12.03 13.13
N ASP A 147 5.58 -13.27 12.70
CA ASP A 147 6.75 -13.77 11.99
C ASP A 147 6.95 -13.02 10.68
N ASP A 148 8.21 -12.87 10.29
CA ASP A 148 8.56 -12.15 9.07
C ASP A 148 9.40 -13.01 8.12
N ALA A 149 9.03 -14.27 7.96
CA ALA A 149 9.69 -15.17 7.02
C ALA A 149 9.35 -14.80 5.57
N ASP A 150 10.35 -14.81 4.69
CA ASP A 150 10.19 -14.55 3.26
C ASP A 150 9.43 -13.24 2.96
N PRO A 151 9.95 -12.08 3.40
CA PRO A 151 9.28 -10.81 3.10
C PRO A 151 9.26 -10.54 1.59
N LEU A 152 8.16 -9.95 1.13
CA LEU A 152 8.04 -9.52 -0.26
C LEU A 152 8.58 -8.10 -0.40
N VAL A 153 9.57 -7.93 -1.26
CA VAL A 153 10.23 -6.65 -1.50
C VAL A 153 10.10 -6.29 -2.97
N HIS A 154 9.88 -5.02 -3.25
CA HIS A 154 9.84 -4.50 -4.61
C HIS A 154 11.07 -3.64 -4.85
N ARG A 155 11.81 -3.93 -5.92
CA ARG A 155 13.01 -3.21 -6.27
C ARG A 155 13.26 -3.32 -7.77
N HIS A 156 13.68 -2.22 -8.39
CA HIS A 156 13.93 -2.17 -9.84
C HIS A 156 12.72 -2.62 -10.67
N GLY A 157 11.51 -2.30 -10.20
CA GLY A 157 10.29 -2.65 -10.92
C GLY A 157 9.86 -4.11 -10.81
N ARG A 158 10.47 -4.88 -9.91
CA ARG A 158 10.12 -6.30 -9.77
C ARG A 158 10.11 -6.73 -8.31
N TYR A 159 9.41 -7.84 -8.04
CA TYR A 159 9.37 -8.42 -6.72
C TYR A 159 10.62 -9.26 -6.45
N GLU A 160 11.14 -9.12 -5.25
CA GLU A 160 12.26 -9.89 -4.74
C GLU A 160 11.92 -10.43 -3.34
N ARG A 161 12.66 -11.46 -2.89
CA ARG A 161 12.52 -12.00 -1.54
C ARG A 161 13.86 -11.97 -0.81
#